data_8e745630565b6536ee297668ede4f942
#
_entry.id   8e745630565b6536ee297668ede4f942
#
_cell.length_a   1.000
_cell.length_b   1.000
_cell.length_c   1.000
_cell.angle_alpha   90.00
_cell.angle_beta   90.00
_cell.angle_gamma   90.00
#
_symmetry.space_group_name_H-M   'P 1'
#
loop_
_entity.id
_entity.type
_entity.pdbx_description
1 polymer ?
#
loop_
_entity_poly.entity_id
_entity_poly.type
_entity_poly.pdbx_seq_one_letter_code
_entity_poly.pdbx_strand_id
1 'polypeptide(L)'
;MLKQTGTVLVIALGLTAVGACKKKKTEEGATTGGSAMVNPAEGSAGMATGSGSAAAPAQAAPKTGRELAAMYLECTNHLNQGTFDDFKKTCLGDGYVAHEAGRPDAVTADKMVAEMAEHRAAFPDMKFAPQLVLVNGRNLFGVGLVTGTHTVAMKGPMGEVPPTNKKTGLLLFHRLAVNDENKVAEEWSYMDPATMMGQLGLLPKEAGPQRPPLEKGFDGAPVIVIAADDEKERANLDTVKQANAAFNAHKSADAMAFFTDDAIEADQAGREDDKGKAEIEKSWAMLWKAFSDFKIEMKDTFAAGDYVVALGTYAGTNDGDLGPKLKQTGKPVGGAFAEVYKLRDGKIAELWRFRNDMEMAAQLGMMPAPGAPGAGPATPATGDAPAKGDAPAMKKGA
;
A
#
# COMPACT_ATOMS: atom_id res chain seq x y z
N MET A 1 24.67 28.73 13.27
CA MET A 1 23.34 28.57 12.65
C MET A 1 23.08 27.08 12.57
N LEU A 2 22.45 26.54 13.61
CA LEU A 2 22.06 25.11 13.63
C LEU A 2 20.81 24.95 12.75
N LYS A 3 20.95 24.20 11.66
CA LYS A 3 19.80 23.65 10.95
C LYS A 3 19.21 22.54 11.82
N GLN A 4 18.08 22.79 12.43
CA GLN A 4 17.27 21.77 13.06
C GLN A 4 16.63 20.93 11.93
N THR A 5 17.24 19.79 11.63
CA THR A 5 16.60 18.70 10.88
C THR A 5 15.72 17.95 11.88
N GLY A 6 14.49 18.42 12.04
CA GLY A 6 13.47 17.73 12.81
C GLY A 6 12.64 16.87 11.86
N THR A 7 12.84 15.58 11.83
CA THR A 7 11.88 14.64 11.25
C THR A 7 10.60 14.75 12.06
N VAL A 8 9.61 15.44 11.52
CA VAL A 8 8.26 15.53 12.12
C VAL A 8 7.44 14.46 11.42
N LEU A 9 7.03 13.45 12.16
CA LEU A 9 6.00 12.51 11.73
C LEU A 9 4.75 13.33 11.41
N VAL A 10 4.47 13.58 10.13
CA VAL A 10 3.29 14.33 9.70
C VAL A 10 2.19 13.36 9.40
N ILE A 11 1.28 13.22 10.34
CA ILE A 11 0.02 12.55 10.13
C ILE A 11 -0.91 13.53 9.43
N ALA A 12 -1.25 13.20 8.20
CA ALA A 12 -2.11 14.03 7.37
C ALA A 12 -3.59 13.71 7.60
N LEU A 13 -4.39 14.76 7.73
CA LEU A 13 -5.85 14.70 7.77
C LEU A 13 -6.42 14.33 6.39
N GLY A 14 -6.93 13.14 6.24
CA GLY A 14 -7.55 12.66 5.00
C GLY A 14 -8.93 12.04 5.23
N LEU A 15 -9.77 12.14 4.25
CA LEU A 15 -11.21 11.92 4.32
C LEU A 15 -11.64 10.58 3.73
N THR A 16 -12.49 9.86 4.46
CA THR A 16 -13.11 8.63 3.97
C THR A 16 -14.56 8.86 3.56
N ALA A 17 -14.96 8.40 2.37
CA ALA A 17 -16.36 8.28 2.00
C ALA A 17 -16.88 6.89 2.38
N VAL A 18 -17.82 6.84 3.31
CA VAL A 18 -18.64 5.66 3.54
C VAL A 18 -19.96 5.86 2.80
N GLY A 19 -20.19 5.06 1.77
CA GLY A 19 -21.48 4.98 1.11
C GLY A 19 -22.55 4.47 2.08
N ALA A 20 -23.57 5.29 2.34
CA ALA A 20 -24.68 4.93 3.20
C ALA A 20 -25.55 3.84 2.56
N CYS A 21 -25.40 2.59 2.96
CA CYS A 21 -26.41 1.55 2.73
C CYS A 21 -27.49 1.68 3.80
N LYS A 22 -28.72 2.01 3.35
CA LYS A 22 -29.93 2.00 4.18
C LYS A 22 -30.17 0.59 4.73
N LYS A 23 -30.06 0.42 6.04
CA LYS A 23 -30.49 -0.80 6.75
C LYS A 23 -32.02 -0.91 6.71
N LYS A 24 -32.50 -1.98 6.08
CA LYS A 24 -33.84 -2.50 6.32
C LYS A 24 -33.80 -3.35 7.60
N LYS A 25 -34.55 -2.93 8.59
CA LYS A 25 -34.83 -3.69 9.83
C LYS A 25 -35.68 -4.92 9.47
N THR A 26 -35.27 -6.10 9.87
CA THR A 26 -36.14 -7.25 10.12
C THR A 26 -35.70 -7.91 11.42
N GLU A 27 -36.71 -8.23 12.22
CA GLU A 27 -36.61 -8.66 13.62
C GLU A 27 -36.29 -10.17 13.75
N GLU A 28 -35.66 -10.45 14.84
CA GLU A 28 -35.60 -11.62 15.73
C GLU A 28 -36.04 -13.01 15.29
N GLY A 29 -35.19 -13.98 15.63
CA GLY A 29 -35.54 -15.38 15.76
C GLY A 29 -34.33 -16.18 16.27
N ALA A 30 -34.19 -16.25 17.62
CA ALA A 30 -33.24 -17.12 18.28
C ALA A 30 -33.68 -18.59 18.21
N THR A 31 -32.78 -19.53 17.92
CA THR A 31 -32.81 -20.87 18.54
C THR A 31 -31.43 -21.54 18.49
N THR A 32 -31.11 -22.07 19.65
CA THR A 32 -29.97 -22.87 20.09
C THR A 32 -29.99 -24.31 19.53
N GLY A 33 -28.78 -24.92 19.42
CA GLY A 33 -28.63 -26.39 19.51
C GLY A 33 -27.73 -27.00 18.44
N GLY A 34 -26.54 -27.42 18.80
CA GLY A 34 -26.27 -28.82 19.08
C GLY A 34 -25.42 -29.51 18.04
N SER A 35 -24.17 -29.77 18.39
CA SER A 35 -23.25 -30.71 17.71
C SER A 35 -23.85 -32.11 17.52
N ALA A 36 -23.55 -32.75 16.40
CA ALA A 36 -23.36 -34.19 16.32
C ALA A 36 -22.50 -34.57 15.12
N MET A 37 -21.37 -35.20 15.42
CA MET A 37 -20.59 -36.00 14.48
C MET A 37 -21.36 -37.29 14.15
N VAL A 38 -21.33 -37.74 12.88
CA VAL A 38 -21.60 -39.14 12.52
C VAL A 38 -20.66 -39.54 11.41
N ASN A 39 -19.91 -40.61 11.64
CA ASN A 39 -19.02 -41.30 10.74
C ASN A 39 -19.78 -42.33 9.86
N PRO A 40 -19.18 -42.82 8.76
CA PRO A 40 -19.90 -43.44 7.66
C PRO A 40 -20.05 -44.95 7.83
N ALA A 41 -21.08 -45.49 7.21
CA ALA A 41 -21.21 -46.93 6.99
C ALA A 41 -21.37 -47.25 5.49
N GLU A 42 -20.67 -48.32 5.10
CA GLU A 42 -20.58 -48.96 3.79
C GLU A 42 -21.95 -49.44 3.25
N GLY A 43 -22.03 -49.51 1.92
CA GLY A 43 -23.09 -50.28 1.31
C GLY A 43 -23.30 -50.16 -0.19
N SER A 44 -22.69 -51.08 -0.93
CA SER A 44 -23.29 -51.81 -2.06
C SER A 44 -23.45 -51.16 -3.43
N ALA A 45 -22.89 -51.86 -4.39
CA ALA A 45 -22.86 -51.73 -5.84
C ALA A 45 -24.25 -51.57 -6.51
N GLY A 46 -24.30 -50.67 -7.50
CA GLY A 46 -25.33 -50.60 -8.52
C GLY A 46 -24.71 -50.15 -9.82
N MET A 47 -24.59 -51.04 -10.80
CA MET A 47 -24.25 -50.71 -12.19
C MET A 47 -25.33 -49.81 -12.77
N ALA A 48 -24.92 -48.65 -13.30
CA ALA A 48 -25.71 -47.87 -14.24
C ALA A 48 -24.83 -47.40 -15.40
N THR A 49 -25.27 -47.70 -16.54
CA THR A 49 -24.77 -47.49 -17.89
C THR A 49 -24.55 -46.05 -18.25
N GLY A 50 -23.47 -45.82 -18.97
CA GLY A 50 -23.08 -44.75 -19.84
C GLY A 50 -23.90 -43.45 -19.90
N SER A 51 -23.30 -42.35 -19.38
CA SER A 51 -23.49 -41.04 -19.95
C SER A 51 -22.11 -40.39 -20.07
N GLY A 52 -21.79 -39.92 -21.27
CA GLY A 52 -20.50 -39.34 -21.61
C GLY A 52 -20.19 -38.16 -20.66
N SER A 53 -19.25 -38.39 -19.77
CA SER A 53 -18.65 -37.32 -18.98
C SER A 53 -17.89 -36.46 -19.98
N ALA A 54 -18.36 -35.24 -20.20
CA ALA A 54 -17.53 -34.20 -20.79
C ALA A 54 -16.26 -34.14 -19.96
N ALA A 55 -15.11 -34.42 -20.58
CA ALA A 55 -13.81 -34.30 -19.93
C ALA A 55 -13.72 -32.91 -19.33
N ALA A 56 -13.41 -32.82 -18.03
CA ALA A 56 -13.08 -31.56 -17.41
C ALA A 56 -12.00 -30.87 -18.26
N PRO A 57 -12.07 -29.54 -18.48
CA PRO A 57 -11.06 -28.85 -19.24
C PRO A 57 -9.68 -29.19 -18.64
N ALA A 58 -8.75 -29.56 -19.51
CA ALA A 58 -7.40 -29.93 -19.09
C ALA A 58 -6.80 -28.74 -18.30
N GLN A 59 -6.42 -29.02 -17.06
CA GLN A 59 -5.80 -28.01 -16.19
C GLN A 59 -4.51 -27.51 -16.86
N ALA A 60 -4.31 -26.19 -16.93
CA ALA A 60 -3.13 -25.61 -17.52
C ALA A 60 -1.87 -26.06 -16.75
N ALA A 61 -0.79 -26.38 -17.46
CA ALA A 61 0.47 -26.70 -16.80
C ALA A 61 0.94 -25.52 -15.93
N PRO A 62 1.50 -25.79 -14.73
CA PRO A 62 2.00 -24.72 -13.87
C PRO A 62 3.11 -23.94 -14.57
N LYS A 63 3.00 -22.60 -14.57
CA LYS A 63 4.05 -21.73 -15.07
C LYS A 63 5.29 -21.77 -14.17
N THR A 64 6.45 -21.71 -14.77
CA THR A 64 7.71 -21.49 -14.07
C THR A 64 7.77 -20.08 -13.46
N GLY A 65 8.66 -19.84 -12.52
CA GLY A 65 8.83 -18.51 -11.94
C GLY A 65 9.14 -17.42 -12.99
N ARG A 66 9.88 -17.77 -14.06
CA ARG A 66 10.16 -16.87 -15.19
C ARG A 66 8.90 -16.52 -15.98
N GLU A 67 8.06 -17.50 -16.24
CA GLU A 67 6.79 -17.31 -16.96
C GLU A 67 5.78 -16.53 -16.11
N LEU A 68 5.80 -16.69 -14.79
CA LEU A 68 4.99 -15.88 -13.89
C LEU A 68 5.46 -14.41 -13.87
N ALA A 69 6.77 -14.17 -13.83
CA ALA A 69 7.30 -12.81 -13.95
C ALA A 69 6.96 -12.16 -15.31
N ALA A 70 7.04 -12.91 -16.40
CA ALA A 70 6.64 -12.43 -17.73
C ALA A 70 5.14 -12.09 -17.79
N MET A 71 4.27 -12.94 -17.21
CA MET A 71 2.85 -12.67 -17.06
C MET A 71 2.59 -11.37 -16.29
N TYR A 72 3.30 -11.15 -15.19
CA TYR A 72 3.18 -9.90 -14.41
C TYR A 72 3.49 -8.67 -15.26
N LEU A 73 4.54 -8.71 -16.07
CA LEU A 73 4.90 -7.61 -16.97
C LEU A 73 3.86 -7.40 -18.08
N GLU A 74 3.31 -8.48 -18.63
CA GLU A 74 2.22 -8.43 -19.61
C GLU A 74 0.97 -7.79 -19.01
N CYS A 75 0.56 -8.20 -17.83
CA CYS A 75 -0.57 -7.62 -17.10
C CYS A 75 -0.35 -6.12 -16.83
N THR A 76 0.86 -5.73 -16.46
CA THR A 76 1.23 -4.32 -16.31
C THR A 76 1.08 -3.53 -17.63
N ASN A 77 1.42 -4.14 -18.76
CA ASN A 77 1.25 -3.50 -20.06
C ASN A 77 -0.21 -3.25 -20.40
N HIS A 78 -1.12 -4.18 -20.08
CA HIS A 78 -2.56 -3.96 -20.25
C HIS A 78 -3.06 -2.77 -19.42
N LEU A 79 -2.61 -2.67 -18.16
CA LEU A 79 -2.95 -1.52 -17.30
C LEU A 79 -2.44 -0.20 -17.89
N ASN A 80 -1.20 -0.18 -18.38
CA ASN A 80 -0.59 1.01 -19.00
C ASN A 80 -1.25 1.43 -20.32
N GLN A 81 -1.76 0.48 -21.08
CA GLN A 81 -2.47 0.72 -22.33
C GLN A 81 -3.95 1.06 -22.11
N GLY A 82 -4.49 0.82 -20.91
CA GLY A 82 -5.91 0.99 -20.62
C GLY A 82 -6.79 -0.09 -21.25
N THR A 83 -6.22 -1.24 -21.62
CA THR A 83 -6.97 -2.40 -22.15
C THR A 83 -7.48 -3.25 -20.98
N PHE A 84 -8.40 -2.67 -20.20
CA PHE A 84 -8.84 -3.26 -18.93
C PHE A 84 -9.63 -4.56 -19.10
N ASP A 85 -10.37 -4.72 -20.17
CA ASP A 85 -11.08 -5.97 -20.47
C ASP A 85 -10.10 -7.11 -20.77
N ASP A 86 -9.03 -6.82 -21.52
CA ASP A 86 -7.96 -7.78 -21.76
C ASP A 86 -7.20 -8.11 -20.48
N PHE A 87 -6.91 -7.08 -19.64
CA PHE A 87 -6.33 -7.29 -18.31
C PHE A 87 -7.17 -8.24 -17.47
N LYS A 88 -8.48 -7.97 -17.36
CA LYS A 88 -9.39 -8.83 -16.60
C LYS A 88 -9.39 -10.25 -17.13
N LYS A 89 -9.53 -10.43 -18.44
CA LYS A 89 -9.62 -11.75 -19.09
C LYS A 89 -8.32 -12.55 -19.01
N THR A 90 -7.18 -11.89 -19.18
CA THR A 90 -5.87 -12.55 -19.30
C THR A 90 -5.22 -12.76 -17.93
N CYS A 91 -5.36 -11.79 -17.03
CA CYS A 91 -4.59 -11.73 -15.79
C CYS A 91 -5.35 -12.21 -14.58
N LEU A 92 -6.67 -11.95 -14.50
CA LEU A 92 -7.47 -12.25 -13.31
C LEU A 92 -8.17 -13.59 -13.44
N GLY A 93 -8.15 -14.39 -12.38
CA GLY A 93 -8.86 -15.65 -12.28
C GLY A 93 -10.34 -15.46 -11.94
N ASP A 94 -11.13 -16.52 -12.16
CA ASP A 94 -12.52 -16.52 -11.72
C ASP A 94 -12.57 -16.40 -10.19
N GLY A 95 -13.46 -15.54 -9.70
CA GLY A 95 -13.56 -15.27 -8.26
C GLY A 95 -12.43 -14.42 -7.68
N TYR A 96 -11.64 -13.73 -8.53
CA TYR A 96 -10.59 -12.79 -8.07
C TYR A 96 -11.10 -11.82 -7.02
N VAL A 97 -10.28 -11.61 -5.99
CA VAL A 97 -10.48 -10.61 -4.94
C VAL A 97 -9.19 -9.85 -4.66
N ALA A 98 -9.33 -8.54 -4.41
CA ALA A 98 -8.23 -7.71 -3.94
C ALA A 98 -8.53 -7.14 -2.56
N HIS A 99 -7.49 -7.06 -1.74
CA HIS A 99 -7.46 -6.46 -0.42
C HIS A 99 -6.53 -5.24 -0.46
N GLU A 100 -7.02 -4.10 -0.03
CA GLU A 100 -6.24 -2.87 0.03
C GLU A 100 -6.03 -2.47 1.50
N ALA A 101 -4.82 -2.09 1.86
CA ALA A 101 -4.52 -1.63 3.22
C ALA A 101 -5.43 -0.47 3.62
N GLY A 102 -6.13 -0.62 4.76
CA GLY A 102 -7.09 0.39 5.26
C GLY A 102 -8.48 0.34 4.62
N ARG A 103 -8.77 -0.62 3.72
CA ARG A 103 -10.09 -0.84 3.12
C ARG A 103 -10.72 -2.11 3.70
N PRO A 104 -11.89 -2.02 4.37
CA PRO A 104 -12.49 -3.19 5.03
C PRO A 104 -13.09 -4.20 4.05
N ASP A 105 -13.56 -3.74 2.88
CA ASP A 105 -14.24 -4.59 1.89
C ASP A 105 -13.27 -5.01 0.79
N ALA A 106 -13.27 -6.29 0.47
CA ALA A 106 -12.54 -6.82 -0.68
C ALA A 106 -13.12 -6.29 -2.00
N VAL A 107 -12.24 -6.12 -2.98
CA VAL A 107 -12.56 -5.58 -4.31
C VAL A 107 -12.64 -6.72 -5.31
N THR A 108 -13.76 -6.83 -6.03
CA THR A 108 -13.93 -7.80 -7.11
C THR A 108 -13.23 -7.33 -8.39
N ALA A 109 -13.03 -8.25 -9.35
CA ALA A 109 -12.43 -7.95 -10.65
C ALA A 109 -13.15 -6.81 -11.39
N ASP A 110 -14.49 -6.81 -11.42
CA ASP A 110 -15.26 -5.76 -12.09
C ASP A 110 -15.06 -4.39 -11.44
N LYS A 111 -15.04 -4.37 -10.11
CA LYS A 111 -14.82 -3.13 -9.35
C LYS A 111 -13.40 -2.63 -9.51
N MET A 112 -12.40 -3.52 -9.48
CA MET A 112 -10.99 -3.18 -9.74
C MET A 112 -10.84 -2.51 -11.11
N VAL A 113 -11.38 -3.11 -12.16
CA VAL A 113 -11.32 -2.58 -13.53
C VAL A 113 -12.00 -1.21 -13.62
N ALA A 114 -13.18 -1.06 -13.01
CA ALA A 114 -13.89 0.22 -13.00
C ALA A 114 -13.10 1.33 -12.28
N GLU A 115 -12.51 1.03 -11.12
CA GLU A 115 -11.68 1.97 -10.35
C GLU A 115 -10.39 2.35 -11.10
N MET A 116 -9.76 1.38 -11.78
CA MET A 116 -8.59 1.64 -12.64
C MET A 116 -8.93 2.54 -13.83
N ALA A 117 -10.09 2.35 -14.45
CA ALA A 117 -10.56 3.20 -15.54
C ALA A 117 -10.86 4.63 -15.06
N GLU A 118 -11.50 4.80 -13.89
CA GLU A 118 -11.73 6.11 -13.27
C GLU A 118 -10.39 6.81 -12.94
N HIS A 119 -9.43 6.09 -12.39
CA HIS A 119 -8.09 6.63 -12.10
C HIS A 119 -7.37 7.09 -13.37
N ARG A 120 -7.39 6.25 -14.41
CA ARG A 120 -6.76 6.61 -15.69
C ARG A 120 -7.46 7.80 -16.37
N ALA A 121 -8.77 7.94 -16.20
CA ALA A 121 -9.48 9.13 -16.69
C ALA A 121 -9.02 10.41 -15.98
N ALA A 122 -8.77 10.36 -14.67
CA ALA A 122 -8.27 11.49 -13.89
C ALA A 122 -6.79 11.82 -14.16
N PHE A 123 -6.00 10.79 -14.49
CA PHE A 123 -4.57 10.86 -14.80
C PHE A 123 -4.30 10.25 -16.18
N PRO A 124 -4.56 10.96 -17.30
CA PRO A 124 -4.45 10.40 -18.65
C PRO A 124 -3.05 9.89 -19.02
N ASP A 125 -2.01 10.46 -18.41
CA ASP A 125 -0.61 10.09 -18.56
C ASP A 125 -0.14 9.06 -17.52
N MET A 126 -1.08 8.46 -16.76
CA MET A 126 -0.74 7.50 -15.70
C MET A 126 0.09 6.35 -16.25
N LYS A 127 1.19 6.06 -15.54
CA LYS A 127 2.08 4.96 -15.83
C LYS A 127 2.39 4.17 -14.56
N PHE A 128 2.25 2.87 -14.66
CA PHE A 128 2.74 1.92 -13.68
C PHE A 128 4.03 1.30 -14.22
N ALA A 129 5.14 1.53 -13.54
CA ALA A 129 6.45 1.02 -13.94
C ALA A 129 6.96 0.02 -12.89
N PRO A 130 7.00 -1.29 -13.18
CA PRO A 130 7.58 -2.28 -12.27
C PRO A 130 9.01 -1.92 -11.90
N GLN A 131 9.32 -1.96 -10.62
CA GLN A 131 10.65 -1.68 -10.08
C GLN A 131 11.33 -2.97 -9.62
N LEU A 132 10.60 -3.80 -8.88
CA LEU A 132 11.05 -5.07 -8.37
C LEU A 132 9.92 -6.10 -8.54
N VAL A 133 10.26 -7.28 -9.03
CA VAL A 133 9.36 -8.42 -9.15
C VAL A 133 10.03 -9.62 -8.52
N LEU A 134 9.50 -10.09 -7.40
CA LEU A 134 9.96 -11.30 -6.71
C LEU A 134 8.96 -12.42 -6.96
N VAL A 135 9.45 -13.62 -7.21
CA VAL A 135 8.61 -14.80 -7.39
C VAL A 135 9.03 -15.87 -6.39
N ASN A 136 8.09 -16.29 -5.54
CA ASN A 136 8.28 -17.40 -4.62
C ASN A 136 7.11 -18.37 -4.75
N GLY A 137 7.35 -19.53 -5.36
CA GLY A 137 6.30 -20.49 -5.72
C GLY A 137 5.25 -19.85 -6.62
N ARG A 138 4.00 -19.80 -6.15
CA ARG A 138 2.87 -19.17 -6.85
C ARG A 138 2.54 -17.76 -6.32
N ASN A 139 3.44 -17.17 -5.53
CA ASN A 139 3.32 -15.80 -5.09
C ASN A 139 4.23 -14.89 -5.91
N LEU A 140 3.68 -13.79 -6.38
CA LEU A 140 4.38 -12.67 -6.99
C LEU A 140 4.34 -11.49 -6.03
N PHE A 141 5.46 -10.82 -5.87
CA PHE A 141 5.56 -9.59 -5.08
C PHE A 141 6.09 -8.51 -5.99
N GLY A 142 5.32 -7.44 -6.13
CA GLY A 142 5.66 -6.32 -6.99
C GLY A 142 5.86 -5.04 -6.20
N VAL A 143 6.97 -4.34 -6.44
CA VAL A 143 7.09 -2.91 -6.15
C VAL A 143 6.97 -2.18 -7.47
N GLY A 144 6.03 -1.28 -7.58
CA GLY A 144 5.78 -0.50 -8.79
C GLY A 144 5.83 1.00 -8.51
N LEU A 145 6.44 1.76 -9.40
CA LEU A 145 6.34 3.22 -9.41
C LEU A 145 5.11 3.63 -10.21
N VAL A 146 4.18 4.29 -9.55
CA VAL A 146 2.99 4.89 -10.17
C VAL A 146 3.22 6.38 -10.33
N THR A 147 3.12 6.87 -11.55
CA THR A 147 3.26 8.30 -11.88
C THR A 147 2.07 8.78 -12.68
N GLY A 148 1.74 10.07 -12.60
CA GLY A 148 0.70 10.68 -13.42
C GLY A 148 0.49 12.14 -13.07
N THR A 149 -0.24 12.86 -13.94
CA THR A 149 -0.62 14.25 -13.75
C THR A 149 -2.14 14.33 -13.62
N HIS A 150 -2.65 14.90 -12.52
CA HIS A 150 -4.08 15.05 -12.27
C HIS A 150 -4.66 16.20 -13.09
N THR A 151 -5.17 15.90 -14.29
CA THR A 151 -5.65 16.89 -15.26
C THR A 151 -7.16 16.87 -15.50
N VAL A 152 -7.85 15.84 -15.00
CA VAL A 152 -9.32 15.70 -15.11
C VAL A 152 -9.90 15.53 -13.71
N ALA A 153 -11.09 16.07 -13.48
CA ALA A 153 -11.77 15.94 -12.18
C ALA A 153 -11.96 14.46 -11.81
N MET A 154 -11.75 14.14 -10.53
CA MET A 154 -11.94 12.78 -10.00
C MET A 154 -12.92 12.78 -8.83
N LYS A 155 -13.55 11.65 -8.59
CA LYS A 155 -14.34 11.44 -7.37
C LYS A 155 -13.41 11.24 -6.19
N GLY A 156 -13.51 12.12 -5.21
CA GLY A 156 -12.83 11.97 -3.93
C GLY A 156 -13.80 11.55 -2.82
N PRO A 157 -13.28 11.22 -1.66
CA PRO A 157 -14.09 10.82 -0.51
C PRO A 157 -15.10 11.88 -0.05
N MET A 158 -14.84 13.15 -0.33
CA MET A 158 -15.68 14.30 0.07
C MET A 158 -16.41 14.96 -1.11
N GLY A 159 -16.47 14.30 -2.24
CA GLY A 159 -17.07 14.83 -3.45
C GLY A 159 -16.08 14.93 -4.60
N GLU A 160 -16.43 15.70 -5.61
CA GLU A 160 -15.59 15.89 -6.78
C GLU A 160 -14.36 16.76 -6.46
N VAL A 161 -13.18 16.24 -6.83
CA VAL A 161 -11.89 16.94 -6.74
C VAL A 161 -11.57 17.52 -8.11
N PRO A 162 -11.56 18.85 -8.26
CA PRO A 162 -11.23 19.49 -9.53
C PRO A 162 -9.76 19.20 -9.92
N PRO A 163 -9.40 19.31 -11.22
CA PRO A 163 -8.03 19.12 -11.67
C PRO A 163 -7.03 19.99 -10.90
N THR A 164 -6.02 19.36 -10.32
CA THR A 164 -4.96 20.11 -9.61
C THR A 164 -3.81 20.50 -10.51
N ASN A 165 -3.68 19.85 -11.69
CA ASN A 165 -2.57 19.96 -12.63
C ASN A 165 -1.21 19.65 -11.99
N LYS A 166 -1.21 18.88 -10.90
CA LYS A 166 0.00 18.44 -10.19
C LYS A 166 0.36 17.02 -10.56
N LYS A 167 1.66 16.75 -10.52
CA LYS A 167 2.21 15.41 -10.70
C LYS A 167 2.14 14.61 -9.41
N THR A 168 1.92 13.32 -9.54
CA THR A 168 2.13 12.33 -8.49
C THR A 168 3.22 11.35 -8.92
N GLY A 169 3.92 10.79 -7.93
CA GLY A 169 4.89 9.74 -8.15
C GLY A 169 5.16 9.06 -6.82
N LEU A 170 4.74 7.80 -6.68
CA LEU A 170 4.87 7.03 -5.45
C LEU A 170 5.08 5.55 -5.75
N LEU A 171 5.72 4.85 -4.83
CA LEU A 171 5.80 3.41 -4.89
C LEU A 171 4.55 2.79 -4.27
N LEU A 172 4.09 1.74 -4.91
CA LEU A 172 3.10 0.83 -4.35
C LEU A 172 3.72 -0.57 -4.26
N PHE A 173 3.28 -1.34 -3.27
CA PHE A 173 3.61 -2.75 -3.15
C PHE A 173 2.33 -3.59 -3.32
N HIS A 174 2.46 -4.73 -3.99
CA HIS A 174 1.41 -5.74 -4.01
C HIS A 174 1.97 -7.17 -3.95
N ARG A 175 1.21 -8.05 -3.30
CA ARG A 175 1.35 -9.49 -3.38
C ARG A 175 0.21 -10.04 -4.24
N LEU A 176 0.54 -10.91 -5.18
CA LEU A 176 -0.41 -11.60 -6.04
C LEU A 176 -0.29 -13.10 -5.80
N ALA A 177 -1.40 -13.76 -5.45
CA ALA A 177 -1.47 -15.22 -5.40
C ALA A 177 -2.04 -15.74 -6.72
N VAL A 178 -1.31 -16.65 -7.36
CA VAL A 178 -1.65 -17.22 -8.67
C VAL A 178 -2.32 -18.58 -8.49
N ASN A 179 -3.47 -18.79 -9.13
CA ASN A 179 -4.22 -20.05 -9.11
C ASN A 179 -3.66 -21.09 -10.09
N ASP A 180 -4.28 -22.27 -10.13
CA ASP A 180 -3.85 -23.37 -11.00
C ASP A 180 -4.07 -23.11 -12.49
N GLU A 181 -4.87 -22.12 -12.85
CA GLU A 181 -5.05 -21.64 -14.22
C GLU A 181 -3.96 -20.62 -14.63
N ASN A 182 -2.99 -20.37 -13.75
CA ASN A 182 -1.95 -19.37 -13.90
C ASN A 182 -2.47 -17.94 -14.02
N LYS A 183 -3.55 -17.62 -13.32
CA LYS A 183 -4.15 -16.31 -13.20
C LYS A 183 -4.11 -15.80 -11.75
N VAL A 184 -4.12 -14.51 -11.55
CA VAL A 184 -4.18 -13.91 -10.23
C VAL A 184 -5.55 -14.19 -9.62
N ALA A 185 -5.58 -14.92 -8.50
CA ALA A 185 -6.80 -15.21 -7.75
C ALA A 185 -7.02 -14.24 -6.60
N GLU A 186 -5.95 -13.76 -6.00
CA GLU A 186 -6.02 -12.89 -4.85
C GLU A 186 -4.86 -11.88 -4.86
N GLU A 187 -5.16 -10.64 -4.50
CA GLU A 187 -4.20 -9.54 -4.44
C GLU A 187 -4.27 -8.85 -3.08
N TRP A 188 -3.13 -8.46 -2.53
CA TRP A 188 -3.00 -7.54 -1.41
C TRP A 188 -2.16 -6.37 -1.86
N SER A 189 -2.72 -5.16 -1.80
CA SER A 189 -2.04 -3.94 -2.21
C SER A 189 -1.86 -2.97 -1.03
N TYR A 190 -0.71 -2.29 -1.04
CA TYR A 190 -0.29 -1.36 -0.01
C TYR A 190 0.25 -0.10 -0.66
N MET A 191 -0.42 1.00 -0.42
CA MET A 191 -0.06 2.34 -0.88
C MET A 191 -0.50 3.34 0.18
N ASP A 192 0.21 4.44 0.33
CA ASP A 192 -0.23 5.52 1.20
C ASP A 192 -1.03 6.59 0.43
N PRO A 193 -2.36 6.64 0.60
CA PRO A 193 -3.18 7.65 -0.06
C PRO A 193 -2.87 9.08 0.42
N ALA A 194 -2.38 9.24 1.67
CA ALA A 194 -2.01 10.54 2.20
C ALA A 194 -0.85 11.15 1.42
N THR A 195 0.16 10.36 1.06
CA THR A 195 1.26 10.79 0.20
C THR A 195 0.76 11.31 -1.15
N MET A 196 -0.14 10.58 -1.82
CA MET A 196 -0.73 11.02 -3.08
C MET A 196 -1.51 12.34 -2.92
N MET A 197 -2.37 12.43 -1.90
CA MET A 197 -3.12 13.67 -1.62
C MET A 197 -2.21 14.85 -1.31
N GLY A 198 -1.12 14.61 -0.58
CA GLY A 198 -0.10 15.62 -0.28
C GLY A 198 0.58 16.14 -1.54
N GLN A 199 0.98 15.26 -2.45
CA GLN A 199 1.56 15.62 -3.75
C GLN A 199 0.59 16.42 -4.62
N LEU A 200 -0.71 16.09 -4.58
CA LEU A 200 -1.77 16.85 -5.25
C LEU A 200 -2.10 18.18 -4.55
N GLY A 201 -1.59 18.40 -3.33
CA GLY A 201 -1.85 19.60 -2.53
C GLY A 201 -3.27 19.68 -1.98
N LEU A 202 -3.86 18.53 -1.73
CA LEU A 202 -5.21 18.37 -1.19
C LEU A 202 -5.21 18.26 0.35
N LEU A 203 -4.02 18.14 0.96
CA LEU A 203 -3.89 18.11 2.41
C LEU A 203 -3.85 19.53 2.98
N PRO A 204 -4.32 19.73 4.22
CA PRO A 204 -4.21 21.00 4.93
C PRO A 204 -2.75 21.46 5.06
N LYS A 205 -2.52 22.76 5.09
CA LYS A 205 -1.16 23.35 5.27
C LYS A 205 -0.51 22.91 6.59
N GLU A 206 -1.31 22.64 7.60
CA GLU A 206 -0.90 22.16 8.93
C GLU A 206 -0.28 20.74 8.87
N ALA A 207 -0.60 19.97 7.83
CA ALA A 207 0.04 18.67 7.56
C ALA A 207 1.55 18.80 7.28
N GLY A 208 2.01 20.02 6.96
CA GLY A 208 3.43 20.33 6.72
C GLY A 208 3.92 19.84 5.35
N PRO A 209 5.25 19.86 5.11
CA PRO A 209 5.82 19.40 3.84
C PRO A 209 5.51 17.94 3.61
N GLN A 210 5.22 17.58 2.37
CA GLN A 210 4.90 16.21 1.95
C GLN A 210 6.06 15.61 1.15
N ARG A 211 6.10 14.27 1.04
CA ARG A 211 7.06 13.58 0.16
C ARG A 211 6.89 14.09 -1.27
N PRO A 212 7.95 14.57 -1.92
CA PRO A 212 7.85 15.01 -3.30
C PRO A 212 7.54 13.83 -4.24
N PRO A 213 6.90 14.06 -5.39
CA PRO A 213 6.70 13.02 -6.38
C PRO A 213 8.03 12.36 -6.80
N LEU A 214 8.06 11.04 -6.81
CA LEU A 214 9.18 10.28 -7.35
C LEU A 214 9.15 10.38 -8.88
N GLU A 215 10.19 10.91 -9.48
CA GLU A 215 10.30 11.02 -10.95
C GLU A 215 11.01 9.82 -11.57
N LYS A 216 11.82 9.13 -10.78
CA LYS A 216 12.63 7.97 -11.20
C LYS A 216 12.40 6.81 -10.25
N GLY A 217 12.41 5.60 -10.80
CA GLY A 217 12.41 4.37 -10.05
C GLY A 217 13.83 3.87 -9.72
N PHE A 218 13.92 2.58 -9.42
CA PHE A 218 15.18 1.92 -9.09
C PHE A 218 16.10 1.85 -10.32
N ASP A 219 17.38 1.94 -10.10
CA ASP A 219 18.36 1.73 -11.16
C ASP A 219 18.29 0.28 -11.67
N GLY A 220 18.26 0.11 -13.01
CA GLY A 220 18.17 -1.20 -13.64
C GLY A 220 16.79 -1.86 -13.57
N ALA A 221 15.72 -1.14 -13.19
CA ALA A 221 14.35 -1.67 -13.14
C ALA A 221 13.84 -2.13 -14.52
N PRO A 222 12.98 -3.19 -14.57
CA PRO A 222 12.56 -4.01 -13.44
C PRO A 222 13.62 -5.04 -13.02
N VAL A 223 13.90 -5.09 -11.72
CA VAL A 223 14.72 -6.17 -11.12
C VAL A 223 13.81 -7.39 -10.92
N ILE A 224 14.16 -8.54 -11.51
CA ILE A 224 13.38 -9.77 -11.41
C ILE A 224 14.20 -10.81 -10.66
N VAL A 225 13.66 -11.34 -9.55
CA VAL A 225 14.30 -12.37 -8.74
C VAL A 225 13.32 -13.52 -8.48
N ILE A 226 13.78 -14.73 -8.74
CA ILE A 226 13.02 -15.96 -8.50
C ILE A 226 13.65 -16.68 -7.34
N ALA A 227 12.84 -17.05 -6.35
CA ALA A 227 13.31 -17.79 -5.18
C ALA A 227 13.93 -19.11 -5.58
N ALA A 228 15.05 -19.42 -4.98
CA ALA A 228 15.80 -20.66 -5.15
C ALA A 228 15.55 -21.66 -4.00
N ASP A 229 14.94 -21.20 -2.90
CA ASP A 229 14.75 -21.94 -1.65
C ASP A 229 16.09 -22.50 -1.10
N ASP A 230 17.13 -21.68 -1.21
CA ASP A 230 18.49 -22.04 -0.81
C ASP A 230 18.82 -21.63 0.65
N GLU A 231 20.03 -21.93 1.09
CA GLU A 231 20.51 -21.61 2.44
C GLU A 231 20.65 -20.09 2.66
N LYS A 232 21.05 -19.35 1.63
CA LYS A 232 21.17 -17.89 1.68
C LYS A 232 19.81 -17.22 1.94
N GLU A 233 18.79 -17.64 1.24
CA GLU A 233 17.43 -17.11 1.42
C GLU A 233 16.90 -17.41 2.82
N ARG A 234 17.15 -18.61 3.36
CA ARG A 234 16.78 -18.98 4.73
C ARG A 234 17.54 -18.13 5.76
N ALA A 235 18.85 -17.91 5.56
CA ALA A 235 19.65 -17.04 6.44
C ALA A 235 19.17 -15.58 6.41
N ASN A 236 18.80 -15.07 5.24
CA ASN A 236 18.23 -13.73 5.09
C ASN A 236 16.89 -13.58 5.83
N LEU A 237 16.01 -14.58 5.75
CA LEU A 237 14.76 -14.63 6.53
C LEU A 237 15.04 -14.58 8.04
N ASP A 238 16.01 -15.34 8.52
CA ASP A 238 16.36 -15.37 9.93
C ASP A 238 16.94 -14.02 10.40
N THR A 239 17.78 -13.37 9.60
CA THR A 239 18.28 -12.03 9.87
C THR A 239 17.13 -11.03 10.06
N VAL A 240 16.15 -11.00 9.16
CA VAL A 240 15.01 -10.08 9.24
C VAL A 240 14.15 -10.38 10.47
N LYS A 241 13.87 -11.65 10.77
CA LYS A 241 13.11 -12.04 11.96
C LYS A 241 13.79 -11.62 13.27
N GLN A 242 15.11 -11.79 13.35
CA GLN A 242 15.89 -11.38 14.52
C GLN A 242 15.93 -9.85 14.67
N ALA A 243 16.09 -9.10 13.56
CA ALA A 243 16.01 -7.64 13.57
C ALA A 243 14.64 -7.15 14.08
N ASN A 244 13.53 -7.77 13.60
CA ASN A 244 12.17 -7.45 14.06
C ASN A 244 11.96 -7.80 15.55
N ALA A 245 12.52 -8.90 16.02
CA ALA A 245 12.44 -9.27 17.44
C ALA A 245 13.13 -8.23 18.33
N ALA A 246 14.30 -7.73 17.93
CA ALA A 246 15.02 -6.67 18.64
C ALA A 246 14.27 -5.32 18.55
N PHE A 247 13.69 -4.98 17.40
CA PHE A 247 12.81 -3.82 17.25
C PHE A 247 11.62 -3.87 18.23
N ASN A 248 10.90 -5.00 18.28
CA ASN A 248 9.76 -5.19 19.18
C ASN A 248 10.14 -5.20 20.67
N ALA A 249 11.40 -5.49 20.99
CA ALA A 249 11.96 -5.37 22.34
C ALA A 249 12.42 -3.94 22.67
N HIS A 250 12.29 -2.98 21.74
CA HIS A 250 12.77 -1.60 21.81
C HIS A 250 14.30 -1.51 22.10
N LYS A 251 15.05 -2.45 21.54
CA LYS A 251 16.52 -2.54 21.65
C LYS A 251 17.17 -2.08 20.36
N SER A 252 17.27 -0.77 20.17
CA SER A 252 17.75 -0.22 18.89
C SER A 252 19.16 -0.70 18.55
N ALA A 253 20.08 -0.71 19.51
CA ALA A 253 21.45 -1.15 19.25
C ALA A 253 21.52 -2.62 18.82
N ASP A 254 20.73 -3.52 19.44
CA ASP A 254 20.66 -4.92 19.05
C ASP A 254 20.07 -5.07 17.64
N ALA A 255 19.03 -4.30 17.32
CA ALA A 255 18.42 -4.30 15.99
C ALA A 255 19.37 -3.76 14.92
N MET A 256 20.08 -2.67 15.20
CA MET A 256 21.06 -2.07 14.28
C MET A 256 22.25 -2.96 13.98
N ALA A 257 22.52 -4.00 14.79
CA ALA A 257 23.54 -5.00 14.46
C ALA A 257 23.23 -5.76 13.16
N PHE A 258 21.96 -5.89 12.80
CA PHE A 258 21.50 -6.54 11.57
C PHE A 258 21.50 -5.63 10.34
N PHE A 259 21.76 -4.33 10.48
CA PHE A 259 21.81 -3.37 9.39
C PHE A 259 23.24 -3.08 8.94
N THR A 260 23.42 -2.67 7.69
CA THR A 260 24.68 -2.08 7.23
C THR A 260 24.80 -0.64 7.74
N ASP A 261 26.01 -0.09 7.83
CA ASP A 261 26.21 1.26 8.36
C ASP A 261 25.59 2.35 7.48
N ASP A 262 25.50 2.09 6.17
CA ASP A 262 24.90 2.93 5.15
C ASP A 262 23.44 2.54 4.81
N ALA A 263 22.78 1.77 5.68
CA ALA A 263 21.41 1.31 5.45
C ALA A 263 20.44 2.46 5.17
N ILE A 264 19.44 2.18 4.34
CA ILE A 264 18.36 3.13 4.02
C ILE A 264 17.02 2.53 4.47
N GLU A 265 16.26 3.27 5.26
CA GLU A 265 14.85 2.99 5.53
C GLU A 265 13.97 3.98 4.76
N ALA A 266 13.24 3.47 3.78
CA ALA A 266 12.36 4.23 2.90
C ALA A 266 10.89 3.94 3.25
N ASP A 267 10.39 4.57 4.32
CA ASP A 267 8.96 4.53 4.65
C ASP A 267 8.18 5.37 3.63
N GLN A 268 7.31 4.73 2.85
CA GLN A 268 6.60 5.39 1.75
C GLN A 268 5.56 6.41 2.24
N ALA A 269 5.12 6.31 3.48
CA ALA A 269 4.31 7.31 4.15
C ALA A 269 5.15 8.44 4.80
N GLY A 270 6.48 8.26 4.91
CA GLY A 270 7.43 9.26 5.40
C GLY A 270 7.73 10.35 4.38
N ARG A 271 8.22 11.49 4.82
CA ARG A 271 8.59 12.62 3.94
C ARG A 271 9.84 12.36 3.12
N GLU A 272 10.81 11.73 3.73
CA GLU A 272 12.14 11.42 3.19
C GLU A 272 12.61 10.09 3.76
N ASP A 273 13.63 9.54 3.16
CA ASP A 273 14.22 8.29 3.60
C ASP A 273 15.22 8.56 4.71
N ASP A 274 15.24 7.70 5.73
CA ASP A 274 16.28 7.70 6.76
C ASP A 274 17.56 7.03 6.23
N LYS A 275 18.69 7.72 6.28
CA LYS A 275 19.96 7.26 5.70
C LYS A 275 21.00 7.04 6.76
N GLY A 276 21.44 5.80 6.87
CA GLY A 276 22.38 5.34 7.89
C GLY A 276 21.72 5.02 9.23
N LYS A 277 22.36 4.15 9.99
CA LYS A 277 21.84 3.66 11.28
C LYS A 277 21.37 4.76 12.23
N ALA A 278 22.11 5.86 12.31
CA ALA A 278 21.82 6.93 13.27
C ALA A 278 20.48 7.65 12.99
N GLU A 279 20.12 7.83 11.71
CA GLU A 279 18.82 8.41 11.37
C GLU A 279 17.69 7.41 11.61
N ILE A 280 17.89 6.14 11.25
CA ILE A 280 16.94 5.05 11.50
C ILE A 280 16.66 4.91 13.01
N GLU A 281 17.71 4.84 13.85
CA GLU A 281 17.56 4.76 15.30
C GLU A 281 16.78 5.95 15.87
N LYS A 282 17.05 7.14 15.37
CA LYS A 282 16.35 8.36 15.79
C LYS A 282 14.86 8.30 15.44
N SER A 283 14.51 7.83 14.25
CA SER A 283 13.11 7.68 13.82
C SER A 283 12.40 6.63 14.67
N TRP A 284 13.01 5.50 14.96
CA TRP A 284 12.46 4.48 15.85
C TRP A 284 12.28 4.98 17.28
N ALA A 285 13.26 5.72 17.80
CA ALA A 285 13.14 6.31 19.14
C ALA A 285 11.96 7.29 19.25
N MET A 286 11.70 8.06 18.19
CA MET A 286 10.52 8.93 18.13
C MET A 286 9.21 8.12 18.08
N LEU A 287 9.17 7.04 17.31
CA LEU A 287 8.03 6.14 17.24
C LEU A 287 7.73 5.53 18.62
N TRP A 288 8.72 4.94 19.28
CA TRP A 288 8.55 4.33 20.62
C TRP A 288 8.24 5.36 21.72
N LYS A 289 8.67 6.61 21.54
CA LYS A 289 8.28 7.70 22.44
C LYS A 289 6.80 8.07 22.28
N ALA A 290 6.26 7.97 21.06
CA ALA A 290 4.86 8.28 20.77
C ALA A 290 3.92 7.10 21.08
N PHE A 291 4.46 5.88 21.03
CA PHE A 291 3.73 4.61 21.24
C PHE A 291 4.67 3.66 22.02
N SER A 292 4.59 3.69 23.35
CA SER A 292 5.53 2.94 24.20
C SER A 292 5.34 1.41 24.12
N ASP A 293 4.22 0.95 23.59
CA ASP A 293 3.86 -0.46 23.41
C ASP A 293 3.86 -0.89 21.92
N PHE A 294 4.43 -0.06 21.02
CA PHE A 294 4.41 -0.33 19.58
C PHE A 294 5.08 -1.65 19.23
N LYS A 295 4.37 -2.47 18.45
CA LYS A 295 4.84 -3.77 17.97
C LYS A 295 4.45 -4.03 16.53
N ILE A 296 5.30 -4.79 15.86
CA ILE A 296 5.09 -5.33 14.52
C ILE A 296 4.96 -6.85 14.63
N GLU A 297 3.87 -7.40 14.10
CA GLU A 297 3.65 -8.83 13.94
C GLU A 297 3.81 -9.21 12.46
N MET A 298 4.91 -9.87 12.12
CA MET A 298 5.11 -10.45 10.79
C MET A 298 4.32 -11.74 10.69
N LYS A 299 3.29 -11.79 9.83
CA LYS A 299 2.42 -12.95 9.61
C LYS A 299 2.98 -13.86 8.52
N ASP A 300 3.33 -13.28 7.40
CA ASP A 300 3.90 -13.97 6.26
C ASP A 300 5.27 -13.39 5.92
N THR A 301 6.25 -14.26 5.67
CA THR A 301 7.59 -13.87 5.26
C THR A 301 8.06 -14.74 4.10
N PHE A 302 8.64 -14.13 3.09
CA PHE A 302 9.11 -14.78 1.87
C PHE A 302 10.51 -14.28 1.53
N ALA A 303 11.34 -15.14 0.95
CA ALA A 303 12.64 -14.74 0.44
C ALA A 303 12.76 -15.05 -1.04
N ALA A 304 13.55 -14.23 -1.74
CA ALA A 304 14.00 -14.48 -3.11
C ALA A 304 15.36 -13.78 -3.29
N GLY A 305 16.43 -14.55 -3.44
CA GLY A 305 17.79 -14.06 -3.57
C GLY A 305 18.22 -13.20 -2.37
N ASP A 306 18.55 -11.93 -2.65
CA ASP A 306 18.93 -10.95 -1.64
C ASP A 306 17.75 -10.22 -1.00
N TYR A 307 16.51 -10.58 -1.33
CA TYR A 307 15.33 -9.89 -0.86
C TYR A 307 14.52 -10.75 0.11
N VAL A 308 13.95 -10.07 1.11
CA VAL A 308 12.93 -10.63 2.01
C VAL A 308 11.71 -9.74 1.97
N VAL A 309 10.52 -10.34 1.87
CA VAL A 309 9.24 -9.67 2.00
C VAL A 309 8.61 -10.08 3.32
N ALA A 310 8.11 -9.13 4.09
CA ALA A 310 7.31 -9.36 5.28
C ALA A 310 5.96 -8.67 5.15
N LEU A 311 4.90 -9.41 5.42
CA LEU A 311 3.54 -8.93 5.49
C LEU A 311 3.02 -9.14 6.91
N GLY A 312 2.30 -8.17 7.45
CA GLY A 312 1.83 -8.29 8.81
C GLY A 312 0.97 -7.12 9.28
N THR A 313 0.91 -6.99 10.59
CA THR A 313 0.17 -5.91 11.25
C THR A 313 1.04 -5.22 12.28
N TYR A 314 0.78 -3.94 12.47
CA TYR A 314 1.35 -3.18 13.59
C TYR A 314 0.24 -2.81 14.56
N ALA A 315 0.59 -2.58 15.83
CA ALA A 315 -0.30 -2.08 16.86
C ALA A 315 0.47 -1.27 17.89
N GLY A 316 -0.22 -0.33 18.54
CA GLY A 316 0.30 0.45 19.65
C GLY A 316 -0.74 1.39 20.23
N THR A 317 -0.44 1.99 21.38
CA THR A 317 -1.26 3.02 22.03
C THR A 317 -0.52 4.35 21.97
N ASN A 318 -1.17 5.39 21.46
CA ASN A 318 -0.57 6.73 21.40
C ASN A 318 -0.56 7.40 22.79
N ASP A 319 0.43 7.05 23.59
CA ASP A 319 0.65 7.50 24.96
C ASP A 319 1.74 8.60 25.09
N GLY A 320 2.34 8.99 23.97
CA GLY A 320 3.28 10.10 23.87
C GLY A 320 2.99 11.07 22.72
N ASP A 321 3.58 12.26 22.78
CA ASP A 321 3.37 13.29 21.77
C ASP A 321 3.97 12.87 20.41
N LEU A 322 3.19 13.01 19.34
CA LEU A 322 3.60 12.77 17.94
C LEU A 322 4.36 13.97 17.33
N GLY A 323 4.95 14.78 18.17
CA GLY A 323 5.66 16.00 17.79
C GLY A 323 5.14 17.22 18.54
N PRO A 324 5.68 18.43 18.27
CA PRO A 324 5.39 19.59 19.09
C PRO A 324 3.92 20.05 19.01
N LYS A 325 3.24 19.75 17.91
CA LYS A 325 1.85 20.16 17.64
C LYS A 325 0.81 19.08 17.88
N LEU A 326 1.21 17.82 17.89
CA LEU A 326 0.31 16.67 18.01
C LEU A 326 0.50 16.00 19.36
N LYS A 327 -0.42 16.28 20.26
CA LYS A 327 -0.40 15.75 21.63
C LYS A 327 -0.87 14.29 21.64
N GLN A 328 -0.42 13.55 22.64
CA GLN A 328 -0.90 12.19 22.89
C GLN A 328 -2.42 12.14 22.96
N THR A 329 -3.01 11.10 22.39
CA THR A 329 -4.47 10.92 22.34
C THR A 329 -4.95 9.84 23.28
N GLY A 330 -4.08 8.97 23.78
CA GLY A 330 -4.41 7.77 24.54
C GLY A 330 -5.14 6.69 23.75
N LYS A 331 -5.23 6.85 22.40
CA LYS A 331 -5.99 5.94 21.54
C LYS A 331 -5.12 4.80 21.01
N PRO A 332 -5.69 3.60 20.87
CA PRO A 332 -5.03 2.51 20.18
C PRO A 332 -4.99 2.80 18.68
N VAL A 333 -3.92 2.33 18.04
CA VAL A 333 -3.74 2.30 16.58
C VAL A 333 -3.33 0.90 16.15
N GLY A 334 -3.65 0.57 14.91
CA GLY A 334 -3.21 -0.67 14.29
C GLY A 334 -3.56 -0.66 12.81
N GLY A 335 -2.83 -1.42 12.03
CA GLY A 335 -3.05 -1.51 10.59
C GLY A 335 -2.19 -2.59 9.97
N ALA A 336 -2.41 -2.82 8.68
CA ALA A 336 -1.60 -3.72 7.88
C ALA A 336 -0.37 -2.99 7.33
N PHE A 337 0.72 -3.75 7.15
CA PHE A 337 1.92 -3.27 6.49
C PHE A 337 2.50 -4.32 5.55
N ALA A 338 3.28 -3.85 4.60
CA ALA A 338 4.23 -4.66 3.83
C ALA A 338 5.61 -4.04 3.94
N GLU A 339 6.62 -4.89 4.06
CA GLU A 339 8.02 -4.48 4.05
C GLU A 339 8.81 -5.32 3.06
N VAL A 340 9.68 -4.65 2.32
CA VAL A 340 10.64 -5.30 1.43
C VAL A 340 12.04 -4.94 1.91
N TYR A 341 12.81 -5.94 2.25
CA TYR A 341 14.19 -5.82 2.69
C TYR A 341 15.11 -6.26 1.57
N LYS A 342 16.18 -5.52 1.35
CA LYS A 342 17.30 -5.94 0.51
C LYS A 342 18.52 -6.12 1.40
N LEU A 343 19.09 -7.31 1.35
CA LEU A 343 20.24 -7.65 2.17
C LEU A 343 21.53 -7.61 1.33
N ARG A 344 22.60 -7.23 1.98
CA ARG A 344 23.97 -7.25 1.46
C ARG A 344 24.87 -7.88 2.50
N ASP A 345 25.56 -8.95 2.15
CA ASP A 345 26.44 -9.71 3.05
C ASP A 345 25.75 -10.13 4.36
N GLY A 346 24.48 -10.59 4.26
CA GLY A 346 23.69 -11.04 5.40
C GLY A 346 23.16 -9.92 6.31
N LYS A 347 23.29 -8.65 5.90
CA LYS A 347 22.77 -7.49 6.64
C LYS A 347 21.77 -6.70 5.80
N ILE A 348 20.80 -6.09 6.46
CA ILE A 348 19.80 -5.22 5.85
C ILE A 348 20.49 -3.95 5.35
N ALA A 349 20.47 -3.76 4.03
CA ALA A 349 21.02 -2.58 3.37
C ALA A 349 19.93 -1.58 2.97
N GLU A 350 18.76 -2.07 2.60
CA GLU A 350 17.63 -1.24 2.25
C GLU A 350 16.34 -1.86 2.80
N LEU A 351 15.45 -1.03 3.32
CA LEU A 351 14.11 -1.39 3.78
C LEU A 351 13.09 -0.43 3.17
N TRP A 352 12.15 -0.94 2.39
CA TRP A 352 10.99 -0.20 1.92
C TRP A 352 9.77 -0.63 2.73
N ARG A 353 9.10 0.34 3.37
CA ARG A 353 7.88 0.10 4.16
C ARG A 353 6.68 0.73 3.48
N PHE A 354 5.61 -0.04 3.38
CA PHE A 354 4.33 0.34 2.78
C PHE A 354 3.22 0.15 3.79
N ARG A 355 2.45 1.19 4.04
CA ARG A 355 1.30 1.20 4.96
C ARG A 355 0.35 2.33 4.58
N ASN A 356 -0.80 2.39 5.24
CA ASN A 356 -1.79 3.44 5.04
C ASN A 356 -1.85 4.35 6.28
N ASP A 357 -1.21 5.52 6.22
CA ASP A 357 -1.19 6.48 7.33
C ASP A 357 -2.53 7.17 7.57
N MET A 358 -3.41 7.21 6.55
CA MET A 358 -4.76 7.73 6.75
C MET A 358 -5.56 6.88 7.74
N GLU A 359 -5.36 5.56 7.75
CA GLU A 359 -6.00 4.65 8.71
C GLU A 359 -5.57 5.01 10.15
N MET A 360 -4.28 5.16 10.39
CA MET A 360 -3.75 5.59 11.70
C MET A 360 -4.28 6.97 12.10
N ALA A 361 -4.28 7.94 11.19
CA ALA A 361 -4.79 9.29 11.43
C ALA A 361 -6.28 9.28 11.84
N ALA A 362 -7.10 8.44 11.19
CA ALA A 362 -8.51 8.26 11.53
C ALA A 362 -8.69 7.67 12.94
N GLN A 363 -7.93 6.63 13.27
CA GLN A 363 -7.94 5.98 14.59
C GLN A 363 -7.55 6.97 15.72
N LEU A 364 -6.58 7.82 15.47
CA LEU A 364 -6.16 8.89 16.39
C LEU A 364 -7.20 10.02 16.50
N GLY A 365 -8.17 10.07 15.58
CA GLY A 365 -9.19 11.14 15.52
C GLY A 365 -8.64 12.45 14.97
N MET A 366 -7.60 12.37 14.16
CA MET A 366 -7.02 13.52 13.46
C MET A 366 -7.75 13.82 12.14
N MET A 367 -8.67 12.94 11.76
CA MET A 367 -9.55 13.11 10.61
C MET A 367 -10.94 13.54 11.05
N PRO A 368 -11.64 14.38 10.28
CA PRO A 368 -13.05 14.66 10.53
C PRO A 368 -13.85 13.34 10.49
N ALA A 369 -14.85 13.24 11.39
CA ALA A 369 -15.78 12.12 11.32
C ALA A 369 -16.51 12.12 9.96
N PRO A 370 -16.79 10.96 9.35
CA PRO A 370 -17.57 10.88 8.13
C PRO A 370 -18.91 11.62 8.28
N GLY A 371 -19.19 12.59 7.39
CA GLY A 371 -20.43 13.38 7.43
C GLY A 371 -20.43 14.57 8.40
N ALA A 372 -19.31 14.95 9.02
CA ALA A 372 -19.23 16.15 9.86
C ALA A 372 -19.48 17.42 9.02
N PRO A 373 -20.31 18.39 9.50
CA PRO A 373 -20.49 19.66 8.84
C PRO A 373 -19.16 20.43 8.76
N GLY A 374 -18.73 20.84 7.57
CA GLY A 374 -17.47 21.54 7.35
C GLY A 374 -16.38 20.72 6.65
N ALA A 375 -16.62 19.44 6.38
CA ALA A 375 -15.75 18.58 5.59
C ALA A 375 -15.96 18.82 4.08
N GLY A 376 -15.93 20.07 3.62
CA GLY A 376 -15.90 20.41 2.19
C GLY A 376 -14.45 20.35 1.65
N PRO A 377 -14.25 20.12 0.33
CA PRO A 377 -12.91 20.15 -0.26
C PRO A 377 -12.26 21.49 0.04
N ALA A 378 -11.02 21.46 0.49
CA ALA A 378 -10.23 22.68 0.61
C ALA A 378 -10.18 23.35 -0.77
N THR A 379 -10.77 24.53 -0.89
CA THR A 379 -10.71 25.32 -2.13
C THR A 379 -9.22 25.52 -2.45
N PRO A 380 -8.73 25.19 -3.66
CA PRO A 380 -7.35 25.47 -4.02
C PRO A 380 -7.09 26.95 -3.75
N ALA A 381 -6.01 27.27 -3.04
CA ALA A 381 -5.60 28.65 -2.86
C ALA A 381 -5.43 29.25 -4.26
N THR A 382 -6.36 30.12 -4.64
CA THR A 382 -6.25 30.90 -5.88
C THR A 382 -4.93 31.66 -5.77
N GLY A 383 -3.96 31.28 -6.60
CA GLY A 383 -2.69 31.98 -6.68
C GLY A 383 -2.99 33.46 -6.90
N ASP A 384 -2.28 34.31 -6.15
CA ASP A 384 -2.35 35.77 -6.27
C ASP A 384 -2.31 36.16 -7.75
N ALA A 385 -3.41 36.70 -8.24
CA ALA A 385 -3.42 37.35 -9.53
C ALA A 385 -2.38 38.50 -9.47
N PRO A 386 -1.52 38.68 -10.46
CA PRO A 386 -0.57 39.78 -10.45
C PRO A 386 -1.33 41.07 -10.36
N ALA A 387 -0.94 41.91 -9.39
CA ALA A 387 -1.48 43.26 -9.19
C ALA A 387 -1.45 44.01 -10.52
N LYS A 388 -2.62 44.51 -10.95
CA LYS A 388 -2.70 45.39 -12.11
C LYS A 388 -1.82 46.59 -11.83
N GLY A 389 -0.70 46.69 -12.56
CA GLY A 389 0.14 47.89 -12.54
C GLY A 389 -0.63 49.09 -13.04
N ASP A 390 -0.64 50.13 -12.22
CA ASP A 390 -1.18 51.45 -12.57
C ASP A 390 -0.49 52.00 -13.82
N ALA A 391 -1.25 52.21 -14.88
CA ALA A 391 -0.77 52.88 -16.07
C ALA A 391 -0.54 54.38 -15.73
N PRO A 392 0.60 54.98 -16.12
CA PRO A 392 0.85 56.39 -15.86
C PRO A 392 -0.09 57.26 -16.68
N ALA A 393 -0.72 58.24 -16.03
CA ALA A 393 -1.59 59.22 -16.63
C ALA A 393 -0.81 60.09 -17.63
N MET A 394 -1.24 60.14 -18.89
CA MET A 394 -0.76 61.10 -19.88
C MET A 394 -1.22 62.51 -19.51
N LYS A 395 -0.27 63.39 -19.19
CA LYS A 395 -0.51 64.82 -19.12
C LYS A 395 -0.75 65.35 -20.54
N LYS A 396 -1.95 65.91 -20.79
CA LYS A 396 -2.17 66.81 -21.94
C LYS A 396 -1.46 68.16 -21.66
N GLY A 397 -0.48 68.45 -22.45
CA GLY A 397 0.12 69.76 -22.53
C GLY A 397 -0.53 70.59 -23.63
N ALA A 398 -0.74 71.81 -23.35
CA ALA A 398 -1.25 72.88 -24.23
C ALA A 398 -0.23 73.21 -25.32
#